data_33913469e54a35bad7083cbd8cfba53d
#
_entry.id   33913469e54a35bad7083cbd8cfba53d
#
_cell.length_a   1.000
_cell.length_b   1.000
_cell.length_c   1.000
_cell.angle_alpha   90.00
_cell.angle_beta   90.00
_cell.angle_gamma   90.00
#
_symmetry.space_group_name_H-M   'P 1'
#
loop_
_entity.id
_entity.type
_entity.pdbx_description
1 polymer ?
#
loop_
_entity_poly.entity_id
_entity_poly.type
_entity_poly.pdbx_seq_one_letter_code
_entity_poly.pdbx_strand_id
1 'polypeptide(L)'
;KDFDLRQKYGIWLMNIVRNTVINMILTAVNIKQLTYSKLRKWFLKNTCFGIQLEYTRSGQVVTTTWFSQIDYGVEALIKQYNRFLQGKPTDWRLPVDILSIRFEGILRDMVGDYGGCVTKVGRDNSISQALLDDLLREPCLLQIFRKEDIEFFEYVFTAKGYNIRNYV
;
A
#
# COMPACT_ATOMS: atom_id res chain seq x y z
N LYS A 1 0.17 -25.89 14.41
CA LYS A 1 -1.00 -25.14 14.95
C LYS A 1 -1.05 -23.70 14.40
N ASP A 2 0.08 -22.98 14.32
CA ASP A 2 0.11 -21.57 13.84
C ASP A 2 -0.16 -21.44 12.34
N PHE A 3 0.26 -22.41 11.53
CA PHE A 3 -0.02 -22.41 10.09
C PHE A 3 -1.52 -22.51 9.79
N ASP A 4 -2.24 -23.34 10.53
CA ASP A 4 -3.69 -23.51 10.37
C ASP A 4 -4.48 -22.23 10.75
N LEU A 5 -4.07 -21.51 11.80
CA LEU A 5 -4.67 -20.23 12.19
C LEU A 5 -4.45 -19.14 11.15
N ARG A 6 -3.25 -19.03 10.58
CA ARG A 6 -2.95 -18.06 9.51
C ARG A 6 -3.75 -18.36 8.25
N GLN A 7 -3.89 -19.63 7.89
CA GLN A 7 -4.68 -20.03 6.73
C GLN A 7 -6.18 -19.70 6.94
N LYS A 8 -6.72 -19.98 8.12
CA LYS A 8 -8.11 -19.63 8.48
C LYS A 8 -8.33 -18.12 8.48
N TYR A 9 -7.38 -17.35 9.04
CA TYR A 9 -7.42 -15.90 9.01
C TYR A 9 -7.41 -15.37 7.56
N GLY A 10 -6.57 -15.93 6.71
CA GLY A 10 -6.52 -15.57 5.30
C GLY A 10 -7.82 -15.83 4.56
N ILE A 11 -8.43 -16.99 4.75
CA ILE A 11 -9.74 -17.34 4.15
C ILE A 11 -10.83 -16.39 4.67
N TRP A 12 -10.85 -16.09 5.96
CA TRP A 12 -11.81 -15.18 6.56
C TRP A 12 -11.64 -13.75 6.04
N LEU A 13 -10.41 -13.26 5.98
CA LEU A 13 -10.09 -11.94 5.44
C LEU A 13 -10.50 -11.82 3.97
N MET A 14 -10.26 -12.87 3.17
CA MET A 14 -10.70 -12.94 1.78
C MET A 14 -12.20 -12.80 1.62
N ASN A 15 -12.95 -13.51 2.44
CA ASN A 15 -14.40 -13.44 2.38
C ASN A 15 -14.90 -12.05 2.74
N ILE A 16 -14.32 -11.39 3.74
CA ILE A 16 -14.67 -10.02 4.10
C ILE A 16 -14.29 -9.05 2.98
N VAL A 17 -13.04 -9.08 2.51
CA VAL A 17 -12.59 -8.17 1.45
C VAL A 17 -13.41 -8.38 0.19
N ARG A 18 -13.58 -9.62 -0.25
CA ARG A 18 -14.30 -9.93 -1.48
C ARG A 18 -15.80 -9.58 -1.42
N ASN A 19 -16.48 -9.95 -0.34
CA ASN A 19 -17.93 -9.84 -0.27
C ASN A 19 -18.42 -8.51 0.32
N THR A 20 -17.60 -7.84 1.11
CA THR A 20 -18.00 -6.60 1.78
C THR A 20 -17.28 -5.40 1.18
N VAL A 21 -15.96 -5.37 1.26
CA VAL A 21 -15.19 -4.17 0.87
C VAL A 21 -15.33 -3.88 -0.62
N ILE A 22 -15.20 -4.89 -1.48
CA ILE A 22 -15.33 -4.70 -2.94
C ILE A 22 -16.75 -4.21 -3.28
N ASN A 23 -17.79 -4.81 -2.71
CA ASN A 23 -19.16 -4.37 -2.96
C ASN A 23 -19.42 -2.95 -2.45
N MET A 24 -18.88 -2.58 -1.29
CA MET A 24 -18.95 -1.21 -0.77
C MET A 24 -18.26 -0.22 -1.71
N ILE A 25 -17.05 -0.53 -2.18
CA ILE A 25 -16.31 0.31 -3.14
C ILE A 25 -17.10 0.45 -4.44
N LEU A 26 -17.56 -0.65 -5.03
CA LEU A 26 -18.33 -0.65 -6.28
C LEU A 26 -19.59 0.19 -6.13
N THR A 27 -20.32 0.02 -5.03
CA THR A 27 -21.52 0.82 -4.75
C THR A 27 -21.18 2.29 -4.64
N ALA A 28 -20.17 2.66 -3.85
CA ALA A 28 -19.77 4.04 -3.64
C ALA A 28 -19.26 4.72 -4.94
N VAL A 29 -18.57 3.98 -5.81
CA VAL A 29 -18.17 4.46 -7.13
C VAL A 29 -19.40 4.66 -8.04
N ASN A 30 -20.32 3.68 -8.06
CA ASN A 30 -21.52 3.75 -8.89
C ASN A 30 -22.38 4.97 -8.58
N ILE A 31 -22.64 5.24 -7.31
CA ILE A 31 -23.43 6.42 -6.88
C ILE A 31 -22.60 7.70 -6.78
N LYS A 32 -21.35 7.70 -7.30
CA LYS A 32 -20.42 8.84 -7.32
C LYS A 32 -20.11 9.43 -5.94
N GLN A 33 -20.28 8.67 -4.89
CA GLN A 33 -19.80 9.03 -3.55
C GLN A 33 -18.29 8.84 -3.42
N LEU A 34 -17.73 7.79 -4.05
CA LEU A 34 -16.30 7.57 -4.15
C LEU A 34 -15.83 7.94 -5.55
N THR A 35 -15.15 9.09 -5.66
CA THR A 35 -14.48 9.53 -6.88
C THR A 35 -13.00 9.74 -6.58
N TYR A 36 -12.15 9.71 -7.60
CA TYR A 36 -10.73 10.00 -7.44
C TYR A 36 -10.50 11.34 -6.71
N SER A 37 -11.18 12.41 -7.12
CA SER A 37 -11.01 13.73 -6.52
C SER A 37 -11.38 13.76 -5.03
N LYS A 38 -12.49 13.09 -4.62
CA LYS A 38 -12.89 13.01 -3.22
C LYS A 38 -11.91 12.17 -2.41
N LEU A 39 -11.47 11.03 -2.97
CA LEU A 39 -10.51 10.14 -2.33
C LEU A 39 -9.16 10.82 -2.13
N ARG A 40 -8.64 11.50 -3.17
CA ARG A 40 -7.43 12.31 -3.10
C ARG A 40 -7.52 13.36 -2.00
N LYS A 41 -8.61 14.14 -1.98
CA LYS A 41 -8.82 15.15 -0.94
C LYS A 41 -8.87 14.56 0.46
N TRP A 42 -9.49 13.39 0.61
CA TRP A 42 -9.58 12.70 1.89
C TRP A 42 -8.21 12.22 2.37
N PHE A 43 -7.42 11.58 1.50
CA PHE A 43 -6.07 11.13 1.83
C PHE A 43 -5.18 12.28 2.27
N LEU A 44 -5.17 13.38 1.50
CA LEU A 44 -4.34 14.54 1.80
C LEU A 44 -4.73 15.24 3.11
N LYS A 45 -6.00 15.20 3.49
CA LYS A 45 -6.48 15.93 4.67
C LYS A 45 -6.53 15.09 5.94
N ASN A 46 -6.77 13.79 5.83
CA ASN A 46 -7.16 12.98 6.97
C ASN A 46 -6.23 11.79 7.27
N THR A 47 -5.13 11.64 6.53
CA THR A 47 -4.18 10.54 6.72
C THR A 47 -2.73 11.04 6.73
N CYS A 48 -1.82 10.19 7.20
CA CYS A 48 -0.37 10.45 7.15
C CYS A 48 0.14 10.64 5.71
N PHE A 49 -0.57 10.14 4.69
CA PHE A 49 -0.20 10.33 3.30
C PHE A 49 -0.22 11.80 2.84
N GLY A 50 -0.92 12.68 3.56
CA GLY A 50 -0.96 14.11 3.29
C GLY A 50 0.14 14.93 3.98
N ILE A 51 0.99 14.31 4.79
CA ILE A 51 2.12 14.98 5.43
C ILE A 51 3.06 15.53 4.35
N GLN A 52 3.43 16.80 4.49
CA GLN A 52 4.39 17.44 3.59
C GLN A 52 5.79 16.94 3.90
N LEU A 53 6.46 16.50 2.85
CA LEU A 53 7.84 16.05 2.87
C LEU A 53 8.68 17.05 2.10
N GLU A 54 9.80 17.48 2.67
CA GLU A 54 10.75 18.35 2.03
C GLU A 54 12.05 17.60 1.78
N TYR A 55 12.53 17.64 0.56
CA TYR A 55 13.83 17.08 0.22
C TYR A 55 14.56 17.97 -0.79
N THR A 56 15.88 17.93 -0.74
CA THR A 56 16.70 18.71 -1.68
C THR A 56 17.02 17.87 -2.91
N ARG A 57 16.63 18.35 -4.08
CA ARG A 57 16.99 17.75 -5.36
C ARG A 57 17.73 18.79 -6.23
N SER A 58 18.96 18.47 -6.62
CA SER A 58 19.78 19.37 -7.44
C SER A 58 19.91 20.79 -6.86
N GLY A 59 20.01 20.91 -5.53
CA GLY A 59 20.13 22.19 -4.83
C GLY A 59 18.82 22.97 -4.65
N GLN A 60 17.69 22.41 -5.08
CA GLN A 60 16.37 23.01 -4.89
C GLN A 60 15.56 22.22 -3.85
N VAL A 61 14.87 22.92 -2.96
CA VAL A 61 13.93 22.31 -2.03
C VAL A 61 12.65 21.96 -2.79
N VAL A 62 12.30 20.68 -2.78
CA VAL A 62 11.07 20.15 -3.39
C VAL A 62 10.14 19.70 -2.27
N THR A 63 8.96 20.25 -2.25
CA THR A 63 7.89 19.83 -1.34
C THR A 63 6.97 18.83 -2.02
N THR A 64 6.70 17.72 -1.38
CA THR A 64 5.81 16.66 -1.87
C THR A 64 5.01 16.05 -0.73
N THR A 65 4.24 15.00 -1.00
CA THR A 65 3.55 14.21 0.02
C THR A 65 3.70 12.72 -0.31
N TRP A 66 3.56 11.83 0.66
CA TRP A 66 3.53 10.39 0.35
C TRP A 66 2.39 10.04 -0.61
N PHE A 67 1.25 10.77 -0.53
CA PHE A 67 0.16 10.55 -1.48
C PHE A 67 0.59 10.77 -2.93
N SER A 68 1.47 11.72 -3.21
CA SER A 68 1.94 11.97 -4.57
C SER A 68 2.64 10.78 -5.22
N GLN A 69 3.19 9.87 -4.41
CA GLN A 69 3.82 8.64 -4.90
C GLN A 69 2.80 7.60 -5.38
N ILE A 70 1.60 7.57 -4.77
CA ILE A 70 0.52 6.62 -5.11
C ILE A 70 -0.61 7.25 -5.93
N ASP A 71 -0.61 8.55 -6.10
CA ASP A 71 -1.70 9.34 -6.72
C ASP A 71 -2.15 8.75 -8.06
N TYR A 72 -1.18 8.47 -8.94
CA TYR A 72 -1.46 7.88 -10.25
C TYR A 72 -2.04 6.46 -10.17
N GLY A 73 -1.57 5.66 -9.23
CA GLY A 73 -2.12 4.32 -8.98
C GLY A 73 -3.56 4.34 -8.47
N VAL A 74 -3.85 5.28 -7.57
CA VAL A 74 -5.22 5.49 -7.05
C VAL A 74 -6.16 5.98 -8.15
N GLU A 75 -5.71 6.91 -9.01
CA GLU A 75 -6.48 7.36 -10.16
C GLU A 75 -6.78 6.22 -11.13
N ALA A 76 -5.75 5.44 -11.48
CA ALA A 76 -5.89 4.27 -12.34
C ALA A 76 -6.86 3.24 -11.76
N LEU A 77 -6.81 2.99 -10.43
CA LEU A 77 -7.72 2.07 -9.75
C LEU A 77 -9.19 2.52 -9.87
N ILE A 78 -9.47 3.78 -9.55
CA ILE A 78 -10.84 4.33 -9.68
C ILE A 78 -11.32 4.28 -11.14
N LYS A 79 -10.43 4.52 -12.10
CA LYS A 79 -10.75 4.40 -13.53
C LYS A 79 -11.14 2.96 -13.90
N GLN A 80 -10.45 1.94 -13.37
CA GLN A 80 -10.82 0.54 -13.62
C GLN A 80 -12.17 0.18 -12.99
N TYR A 81 -12.48 0.64 -11.77
CA TYR A 81 -13.80 0.44 -11.18
C TYR A 81 -14.92 1.06 -12.03
N ASN A 82 -14.72 2.28 -12.54
CA ASN A 82 -15.71 2.92 -13.44
C ASN A 82 -15.87 2.13 -14.75
N ARG A 83 -14.79 1.61 -15.34
CA ARG A 83 -14.86 0.77 -16.54
C ARG A 83 -15.61 -0.54 -16.27
N PHE A 84 -15.33 -1.18 -15.14
CA PHE A 84 -16.01 -2.41 -14.70
C PHE A 84 -17.52 -2.19 -14.58
N LEU A 85 -17.95 -1.12 -13.91
CA LEU A 85 -19.36 -0.77 -13.76
C LEU A 85 -20.06 -0.44 -15.09
N GLN A 86 -19.30 -0.02 -16.10
CA GLN A 86 -19.81 0.23 -17.45
C GLN A 86 -19.78 -1.01 -18.36
N GLY A 87 -19.41 -2.18 -17.84
CA GLY A 87 -19.24 -3.40 -18.62
C GLY A 87 -18.09 -3.34 -19.63
N LYS A 88 -17.13 -2.42 -19.47
CA LYS A 88 -15.98 -2.26 -20.35
C LYS A 88 -14.82 -3.16 -19.90
N PRO A 89 -13.94 -3.59 -20.84
CA PRO A 89 -12.73 -4.33 -20.48
C PRO A 89 -11.91 -3.58 -19.45
N THR A 90 -11.41 -4.29 -18.44
CA THR A 90 -10.59 -3.74 -17.35
C THR A 90 -9.19 -4.33 -17.37
N ASP A 91 -8.21 -3.54 -16.98
CA ASP A 91 -6.85 -3.98 -16.71
C ASP A 91 -6.47 -3.56 -15.28
N TRP A 92 -6.49 -4.54 -14.39
CA TRP A 92 -6.18 -4.33 -12.97
C TRP A 92 -4.67 -4.38 -12.68
N ARG A 93 -3.85 -4.85 -13.62
CA ARG A 93 -2.39 -4.97 -13.43
C ARG A 93 -1.77 -3.61 -13.18
N LEU A 94 -2.04 -2.65 -14.04
CA LEU A 94 -1.45 -1.32 -13.92
C LEU A 94 -1.63 -0.66 -12.53
N PRO A 95 -2.86 -0.55 -11.96
CA PRO A 95 -3.01 0.01 -10.63
C PRO A 95 -2.39 -0.85 -9.53
N VAL A 96 -2.42 -2.18 -9.65
CA VAL A 96 -1.82 -3.09 -8.66
C VAL A 96 -0.31 -2.94 -8.66
N ASP A 97 0.34 -2.93 -9.82
CA ASP A 97 1.79 -2.73 -9.95
C ASP A 97 2.25 -1.42 -9.33
N ILE A 98 1.61 -0.33 -9.73
CA ILE A 98 1.98 1.00 -9.23
C ILE A 98 1.81 1.05 -7.72
N LEU A 99 0.66 0.63 -7.20
CA LEU A 99 0.36 0.71 -5.77
C LEU A 99 1.28 -0.19 -4.93
N SER A 100 1.57 -1.41 -5.40
CA SER A 100 2.43 -2.36 -4.68
C SER A 100 3.88 -1.86 -4.58
N ILE A 101 4.45 -1.40 -5.69
CA ILE A 101 5.83 -0.91 -5.73
C ILE A 101 5.95 0.38 -4.91
N ARG A 102 4.99 1.29 -5.05
CA ARG A 102 5.01 2.58 -4.33
C ARG A 102 4.74 2.41 -2.84
N PHE A 103 3.93 1.45 -2.46
CA PHE A 103 3.72 1.12 -1.05
C PHE A 103 5.03 0.72 -0.36
N GLU A 104 5.87 -0.13 -0.99
CA GLU A 104 7.17 -0.49 -0.44
C GLU A 104 8.10 0.74 -0.32
N GLY A 105 8.09 1.62 -1.33
CA GLY A 105 8.86 2.87 -1.28
C GLY A 105 8.45 3.77 -0.12
N ILE A 106 7.14 4.00 0.02
CA ILE A 106 6.59 4.80 1.12
C ILE A 106 6.90 4.18 2.48
N LEU A 107 6.76 2.87 2.61
CA LEU A 107 7.07 2.17 3.87
C LEU A 107 8.55 2.32 4.23
N ARG A 108 9.45 2.26 3.23
CA ARG A 108 10.88 2.48 3.44
C ARG A 108 11.18 3.91 3.90
N ASP A 109 10.55 4.90 3.29
CA ASP A 109 10.69 6.30 3.69
C ASP A 109 10.20 6.47 5.14
N MET A 110 9.02 5.92 5.47
CA MET A 110 8.49 5.96 6.84
C MET A 110 9.42 5.29 7.85
N VAL A 111 9.93 4.09 7.56
CA VAL A 111 10.89 3.40 8.42
C VAL A 111 12.14 4.26 8.65
N GLY A 112 12.67 4.86 7.58
CA GLY A 112 13.84 5.76 7.68
C GLY A 112 13.56 7.00 8.54
N ASP A 113 12.44 7.67 8.31
CA ASP A 113 12.03 8.89 9.04
C ASP A 113 11.81 8.63 10.55
N TYR A 114 11.37 7.43 10.90
CA TYR A 114 11.17 7.00 12.29
C TYR A 114 12.39 6.28 12.90
N GLY A 115 13.55 6.36 12.24
CA GLY A 115 14.82 5.85 12.76
C GLY A 115 15.00 4.33 12.68
N GLY A 116 14.19 3.66 11.86
CA GLY A 116 14.35 2.23 11.57
C GLY A 116 15.42 1.96 10.52
N CYS A 117 15.76 0.67 10.33
CA CYS A 117 16.79 0.26 9.41
C CYS A 117 16.22 0.00 8.01
N VAL A 118 16.67 0.79 7.03
CA VAL A 118 16.25 0.67 5.61
C VAL A 118 17.25 -0.08 4.74
N THR A 119 18.38 -0.52 5.33
CA THR A 119 19.44 -1.27 4.66
C THR A 119 19.73 -2.57 5.38
N LYS A 120 20.30 -3.53 4.68
CA LYS A 120 20.65 -4.85 5.18
C LYS A 120 22.10 -5.16 4.80
N VAL A 121 22.86 -5.66 5.74
CA VAL A 121 24.22 -6.14 5.51
C VAL A 121 24.17 -7.62 5.15
N GLY A 122 24.65 -7.95 3.97
CA GLY A 122 24.81 -9.33 3.50
C GLY A 122 25.93 -10.06 4.23
N ARG A 123 25.99 -11.39 4.06
CA ARG A 123 27.08 -12.21 4.64
C ARG A 123 28.45 -11.89 4.11
N ASP A 124 28.53 -11.29 2.93
CA ASP A 124 29.74 -10.83 2.24
C ASP A 124 30.06 -9.35 2.53
N ASN A 125 29.45 -8.77 3.58
CA ASN A 125 29.50 -7.35 3.92
C ASN A 125 28.94 -6.41 2.84
N SER A 126 28.23 -6.91 1.82
CA SER A 126 27.52 -6.06 0.89
C SER A 126 26.36 -5.34 1.59
N ILE A 127 26.13 -4.09 1.21
CA ILE A 127 24.98 -3.31 1.71
C ILE A 127 23.90 -3.32 0.62
N SER A 128 22.73 -3.81 0.97
CA SER A 128 21.56 -3.82 0.10
C SER A 128 20.37 -3.11 0.78
N GLN A 129 19.39 -2.73 0.00
CA GLN A 129 18.14 -2.21 0.58
C GLN A 129 17.40 -3.33 1.31
N ALA A 130 16.78 -2.98 2.45
CA ALA A 130 15.88 -3.87 3.15
C ALA A 130 14.67 -4.22 2.25
N LEU A 131 14.31 -5.49 2.21
CA LEU A 131 13.12 -5.94 1.50
C LEU A 131 11.85 -5.60 2.29
N LEU A 132 10.70 -5.68 1.64
CA LEU A 132 9.41 -5.40 2.28
C LEU A 132 9.19 -6.22 3.56
N ASP A 133 9.57 -7.50 3.55
CA ASP A 133 9.50 -8.38 4.73
C ASP A 133 10.37 -7.91 5.91
N ASP A 134 11.53 -7.32 5.61
CA ASP A 134 12.43 -6.78 6.61
C ASP A 134 11.86 -5.46 7.17
N LEU A 135 11.35 -4.58 6.28
CA LEU A 135 10.72 -3.32 6.66
C LEU A 135 9.50 -3.52 7.56
N LEU A 136 8.64 -4.49 7.24
CA LEU A 136 7.43 -4.78 8.04
C LEU A 136 7.74 -5.32 9.45
N ARG A 137 8.97 -5.72 9.71
CA ARG A 137 9.43 -6.16 11.04
C ARG A 137 10.06 -5.04 11.87
N GLU A 138 10.25 -3.87 11.29
CA GLU A 138 10.86 -2.76 12.00
C GLU A 138 9.97 -2.26 13.14
N PRO A 139 10.47 -2.24 14.39
CA PRO A 139 9.66 -1.87 15.56
C PRO A 139 9.10 -0.45 15.48
N CYS A 140 9.76 0.46 14.76
CA CYS A 140 9.32 1.85 14.59
C CYS A 140 7.95 1.94 13.89
N LEU A 141 7.57 0.94 13.08
CA LEU A 141 6.26 0.94 12.42
C LEU A 141 5.08 0.87 13.40
N LEU A 142 5.28 0.32 14.61
CA LEU A 142 4.26 0.30 15.66
C LEU A 142 3.95 1.70 16.23
N GLN A 143 4.75 2.71 15.90
CA GLN A 143 4.45 4.12 16.19
C GLN A 143 3.47 4.74 15.20
N ILE A 144 3.34 4.14 14.01
CA ILE A 144 2.54 4.66 12.89
C ILE A 144 1.30 3.79 12.66
N PHE A 145 1.47 2.47 12.72
CA PHE A 145 0.44 1.48 12.40
C PHE A 145 0.15 0.61 13.62
N ARG A 146 -1.09 0.13 13.72
CA ARG A 146 -1.43 -0.90 14.69
C ARG A 146 -0.84 -2.23 14.23
N LYS A 147 -0.68 -3.15 15.18
CA LYS A 147 -0.15 -4.49 14.90
C LYS A 147 -0.98 -5.22 13.82
N GLU A 148 -2.29 -5.08 13.89
CA GLU A 148 -3.22 -5.70 12.93
C GLU A 148 -3.05 -5.16 11.52
N ASP A 149 -2.71 -3.88 11.37
CA ASP A 149 -2.43 -3.26 10.07
C ASP A 149 -1.14 -3.83 9.48
N ILE A 150 -0.10 -4.03 10.30
CA ILE A 150 1.17 -4.66 9.87
C ILE A 150 0.94 -6.13 9.48
N GLU A 151 0.19 -6.89 10.26
CA GLU A 151 -0.18 -8.27 9.94
C GLU A 151 -0.98 -8.36 8.63
N PHE A 152 -1.86 -7.39 8.39
CA PHE A 152 -2.58 -7.26 7.11
C PHE A 152 -1.62 -7.00 5.95
N PHE A 153 -0.66 -6.08 6.09
CA PHE A 153 0.33 -5.80 5.06
C PHE A 153 1.22 -7.01 4.79
N GLU A 154 1.70 -7.70 5.83
CA GLU A 154 2.44 -8.97 5.66
C GLU A 154 1.63 -9.98 4.85
N TYR A 155 0.35 -10.13 5.15
CA TYR A 155 -0.52 -11.07 4.44
C TYR A 155 -0.74 -10.69 2.98
N VAL A 156 -0.97 -9.42 2.69
CA VAL A 156 -1.25 -8.96 1.32
C VAL A 156 0.00 -8.98 0.45
N PHE A 157 1.14 -8.53 0.96
CA PHE A 157 2.29 -8.20 0.14
C PHE A 157 3.45 -9.21 0.21
N THR A 158 3.46 -10.14 1.17
CA THR A 158 4.58 -11.05 1.35
C THR A 158 4.24 -12.51 1.04
N ALA A 159 5.27 -13.35 0.94
CA ALA A 159 5.12 -14.79 0.71
C ALA A 159 4.39 -15.55 1.84
N LYS A 160 4.10 -14.88 2.96
CA LYS A 160 3.29 -15.44 4.04
C LYS A 160 1.79 -15.47 3.72
N GLY A 161 1.37 -14.78 2.67
CA GLY A 161 -0.02 -14.70 2.25
C GLY A 161 -0.17 -14.61 0.74
N TYR A 162 -0.89 -13.59 0.26
CA TYR A 162 -1.20 -13.43 -1.17
C TYR A 162 -0.01 -13.10 -2.04
N ASN A 163 1.02 -12.44 -1.48
CA ASN A 163 2.19 -12.02 -2.24
C ASN A 163 1.83 -11.28 -3.55
N ILE A 164 0.86 -10.38 -3.46
CA ILE A 164 0.25 -9.69 -4.60
C ILE A 164 1.28 -9.08 -5.56
N ARG A 165 2.43 -8.68 -5.02
CA ARG A 165 3.56 -8.13 -5.75
C ARG A 165 4.16 -9.10 -6.77
N ASN A 166 4.11 -10.40 -6.52
CA ASN A 166 4.73 -11.42 -7.37
C ASN A 166 3.74 -12.09 -8.35
N TYR A 167 2.46 -11.71 -8.31
CA TYR A 167 1.43 -12.24 -9.20
C TYR A 167 1.03 -11.28 -10.33
N VAL A 168 1.75 -10.17 -10.49
CA VAL A 168 1.47 -9.15 -11.50
C VAL A 168 2.51 -9.16 -12.60
#